data_8803e6aaaccf9be7e5886f49cbf637c6
#
_entry.id   8803e6aaaccf9be7e5886f49cbf637c6
#
_cell.length_a   1.000
_cell.length_b   1.000
_cell.length_c   1.000
_cell.angle_alpha   90.00
_cell.angle_beta   90.00
_cell.angle_gamma   90.00
#
_symmetry.space_group_name_H-M   'P 1'
#
loop_
_entity.id
_entity.type
_entity.pdbx_description
1 polymer ?
#
loop_
_entity_poly.entity_id
_entity_poly.type
_entity_poly.pdbx_seq_one_letter_code
_entity_poly.pdbx_strand_id
1 'polypeptide(L)'
;MSLFGILTCIPLLTAGGQPRTGVSHDMSLREIAQNKLHHDGERFTNPFNSKHYRDFSEVLRWKLFSKNQFKQFYKDEEVLPVRIDWHEVADNAGVSITFITHSTIMIKDMDTYILVDPVLFGLFWPITDFTPIDFDLEDMPKPAYILVTHGHYDHLDKRSLKYFADTARYISPLGYRDILEDVGAQSITELDWFDSHRDGSREIMLLPCNHWTMRNPIVGPNTALWGSFLVKTSTGHTIYISGDTAYFDRFSEIGREFDIDLAIFNLGAYEPRWFMKKSHISPEDTLRAFQELRAKKLLVVHWGTFRLGDEPVHFPIAAIKKVMDQAGLSDRLVDLRHGGTMYLDEVPGTR
;
A
#
# COMPACT_ATOMS: atom_id res chain seq x y z
N MET A 1 23.03 22.61 9.79
CA MET A 1 23.50 23.00 8.46
C MET A 1 23.60 21.75 7.61
N SER A 2 22.73 21.54 6.69
CA SER A 2 22.83 21.45 5.26
C SER A 2 21.48 21.00 4.69
N LEU A 3 20.68 21.97 4.22
CA LEU A 3 19.33 21.82 3.61
C LEU A 3 19.41 21.82 2.07
N PHE A 4 20.55 21.46 1.46
CA PHE A 4 20.85 21.76 0.06
C PHE A 4 20.92 20.53 -0.88
N GLY A 5 20.20 19.45 -0.62
CA GLY A 5 20.27 18.24 -1.45
C GLY A 5 19.03 17.91 -2.30
N ILE A 6 17.89 18.60 -2.16
CA ILE A 6 16.63 18.24 -2.87
C ILE A 6 16.13 19.36 -3.82
N LEU A 7 16.95 20.35 -4.10
CA LEU A 7 16.53 21.53 -4.87
C LEU A 7 17.22 21.62 -6.24
N THR A 8 17.15 20.61 -7.08
CA THR A 8 17.56 20.78 -8.49
C THR A 8 16.45 20.33 -9.44
N CYS A 9 15.88 21.34 -10.13
CA CYS A 9 15.12 21.25 -11.37
C CYS A 9 13.75 20.57 -11.31
N ILE A 10 12.72 21.32 -10.89
CA ILE A 10 11.36 21.06 -11.34
C ILE A 10 10.98 22.19 -12.32
N PRO A 11 10.79 21.91 -13.61
CA PRO A 11 10.18 22.88 -14.52
C PRO A 11 8.73 23.08 -14.12
N LEU A 12 8.29 24.34 -14.05
CA LEU A 12 6.88 24.70 -13.93
C LEU A 12 6.13 24.24 -15.21
N LEU A 13 5.57 23.05 -15.16
CA LEU A 13 4.58 22.62 -16.12
C LEU A 13 3.19 22.92 -15.53
N THR A 14 2.65 24.06 -15.91
CA THR A 14 1.24 24.39 -15.76
C THR A 14 0.43 23.60 -16.80
N ALA A 15 0.20 22.34 -16.54
CA ALA A 15 -0.81 21.58 -17.25
C ALA A 15 -2.12 21.68 -16.45
N GLY A 16 -2.86 22.75 -16.67
CA GLY A 16 -4.22 22.91 -16.20
C GLY A 16 -5.18 22.03 -17.01
N GLY A 17 -5.22 20.72 -16.72
CA GLY A 17 -6.32 19.89 -17.14
C GLY A 17 -7.56 20.24 -16.29
N GLN A 18 -8.63 20.70 -16.90
CA GLN A 18 -9.94 20.80 -16.26
C GLN A 18 -10.37 19.38 -15.83
N PRO A 19 -10.94 19.18 -14.63
CA PRO A 19 -11.46 17.86 -14.26
C PRO A 19 -12.51 17.49 -15.31
N ARG A 20 -12.40 16.29 -15.90
CA ARG A 20 -13.45 15.75 -16.77
C ARG A 20 -14.75 15.69 -15.94
N THR A 21 -15.70 16.53 -16.28
CA THR A 21 -17.05 16.57 -15.73
C THR A 21 -17.82 15.36 -16.22
N GLY A 22 -17.57 14.18 -15.64
CA GLY A 22 -18.21 12.94 -16.12
C GLY A 22 -18.51 11.93 -15.02
N VAL A 23 -17.90 12.06 -13.82
CA VAL A 23 -18.20 11.15 -12.72
C VAL A 23 -19.34 11.73 -11.90
N SER A 24 -20.53 11.16 -12.07
CA SER A 24 -21.66 11.41 -11.18
C SER A 24 -21.43 10.70 -9.84
N HIS A 25 -21.91 11.30 -8.76
CA HIS A 25 -21.90 10.69 -7.42
C HIS A 25 -22.65 9.34 -7.37
N ASP A 26 -23.57 9.13 -8.32
CA ASP A 26 -24.40 7.92 -8.41
C ASP A 26 -23.75 6.77 -9.21
N MET A 27 -22.61 7.01 -9.88
CA MET A 27 -21.93 5.96 -10.63
C MET A 27 -21.19 5.02 -9.68
N SER A 28 -21.36 3.72 -9.88
CA SER A 28 -20.61 2.68 -9.15
C SER A 28 -19.12 2.65 -9.55
N LEU A 29 -18.29 2.03 -8.70
CA LEU A 29 -16.86 1.81 -8.99
C LEU A 29 -16.67 1.02 -10.31
N ARG A 30 -17.54 0.02 -10.56
CA ARG A 30 -17.48 -0.77 -11.80
C ARG A 30 -17.83 0.05 -13.03
N GLU A 31 -18.83 0.91 -12.97
CA GLU A 31 -19.17 1.81 -14.06
C GLU A 31 -18.04 2.80 -14.35
N ILE A 32 -17.41 3.34 -13.30
CA ILE A 32 -16.23 4.22 -13.43
C ILE A 32 -15.09 3.48 -14.16
N ALA A 33 -14.80 2.24 -13.76
CA ALA A 33 -13.76 1.43 -14.37
C ALA A 33 -14.11 1.03 -15.82
N GLN A 34 -15.30 0.53 -16.07
CA GLN A 34 -15.77 0.12 -17.40
C GLN A 34 -15.75 1.27 -18.41
N ASN A 35 -16.16 2.45 -17.99
CA ASN A 35 -16.14 3.66 -18.82
C ASN A 35 -14.75 4.33 -18.86
N LYS A 36 -13.72 3.72 -18.24
CA LYS A 36 -12.35 4.24 -18.22
C LYS A 36 -12.25 5.70 -17.74
N LEU A 37 -13.09 6.10 -16.77
CA LEU A 37 -13.15 7.48 -16.29
C LEU A 37 -11.91 7.87 -15.48
N HIS A 38 -11.08 6.90 -15.11
CA HIS A 38 -9.76 7.09 -14.51
C HIS A 38 -8.63 7.18 -15.54
N HIS A 39 -8.92 7.10 -16.86
CA HIS A 39 -7.96 7.34 -17.93
C HIS A 39 -8.08 8.77 -18.47
N ASP A 40 -6.98 9.44 -18.70
CA ASP A 40 -6.91 10.78 -19.28
C ASP A 40 -5.76 10.86 -20.30
N GLY A 41 -6.00 10.27 -21.48
CA GLY A 41 -5.01 10.15 -22.54
C GLY A 41 -3.82 9.28 -22.12
N GLU A 42 -2.64 9.87 -22.07
CA GLU A 42 -1.39 9.17 -21.65
C GLU A 42 -1.21 9.12 -20.12
N ARG A 43 -2.17 9.61 -19.35
CA ARG A 43 -2.12 9.66 -17.88
C ARG A 43 -3.36 9.07 -17.27
N PHE A 44 -3.26 8.85 -15.96
CA PHE A 44 -4.39 8.45 -15.15
C PHE A 44 -4.87 9.62 -14.30
N THR A 45 -6.16 9.62 -14.01
CA THR A 45 -6.79 10.61 -13.13
C THR A 45 -7.53 9.90 -12.00
N ASN A 46 -7.65 10.57 -10.87
CA ASN A 46 -8.42 10.03 -9.77
C ASN A 46 -9.85 10.59 -9.83
N PRO A 47 -10.86 9.76 -10.11
CA PRO A 47 -12.24 10.20 -10.22
C PRO A 47 -12.89 10.59 -8.89
N PHE A 48 -12.28 10.22 -7.75
CA PHE A 48 -12.84 10.43 -6.41
C PHE A 48 -12.46 11.77 -5.80
N ASN A 49 -11.51 12.49 -6.40
CA ASN A 49 -10.97 13.71 -5.81
C ASN A 49 -10.32 14.60 -6.88
N SER A 50 -10.67 15.86 -6.97
CA SER A 50 -10.29 16.77 -8.05
C SER A 50 -8.86 17.30 -8.03
N LYS A 51 -8.08 17.08 -6.97
CA LYS A 51 -6.65 17.46 -6.88
C LYS A 51 -5.89 16.50 -5.96
N HIS A 52 -5.13 15.60 -6.54
CA HIS A 52 -4.44 14.53 -5.82
C HIS A 52 -2.99 14.82 -5.52
N TYR A 53 -2.24 15.29 -6.51
CA TYR A 53 -0.84 15.63 -6.30
C TYR A 53 -0.73 17.01 -5.68
N ARG A 54 0.27 17.14 -4.83
CA ARG A 54 0.60 18.41 -4.20
C ARG A 54 1.54 19.18 -5.10
N ASP A 55 1.27 20.47 -5.28
CA ASP A 55 2.25 21.29 -5.91
C ASP A 55 3.44 21.55 -4.96
N PHE A 56 4.56 21.94 -5.54
CA PHE A 56 5.80 22.18 -4.79
C PHE A 56 5.60 23.23 -3.68
N SER A 57 4.73 24.20 -3.87
CA SER A 57 4.46 25.27 -2.90
C SER A 57 3.79 24.72 -1.63
N GLU A 58 2.90 23.73 -1.75
CA GLU A 58 2.27 23.07 -0.59
C GLU A 58 3.30 22.24 0.20
N VAL A 59 4.21 21.52 -0.49
CA VAL A 59 5.32 20.80 0.16
C VAL A 59 6.24 21.77 0.89
N LEU A 60 6.59 22.88 0.25
CA LEU A 60 7.45 23.92 0.84
C LEU A 60 6.77 24.54 2.07
N ARG A 61 5.48 24.85 1.97
CA ARG A 61 4.68 25.33 3.09
C ARG A 61 4.69 24.37 4.26
N TRP A 62 4.52 23.06 4.00
CA TRP A 62 4.59 22.04 5.03
C TRP A 62 5.97 22.02 5.70
N LYS A 63 7.04 21.87 4.92
CA LYS A 63 8.39 21.65 5.47
C LYS A 63 8.98 22.90 6.14
N LEU A 64 8.66 24.12 5.67
CA LEU A 64 9.25 25.36 6.17
C LEU A 64 8.35 26.15 7.15
N PHE A 65 7.03 26.09 6.97
CA PHE A 65 6.11 26.99 7.66
C PHE A 65 5.10 26.27 8.55
N SER A 66 4.92 24.94 8.42
CA SER A 66 4.05 24.21 9.34
C SER A 66 4.75 23.88 10.65
N LYS A 67 4.04 24.13 11.75
CA LYS A 67 4.49 23.71 13.08
C LYS A 67 4.22 22.22 13.22
N ASN A 68 5.29 21.43 13.34
CA ASN A 68 5.18 20.00 13.66
C ASN A 68 5.08 19.85 15.20
N GLN A 69 3.91 19.44 15.67
CA GLN A 69 3.62 19.23 17.10
C GLN A 69 4.21 17.91 17.65
N PHE A 70 4.67 17.01 16.78
CA PHE A 70 5.15 15.68 17.14
C PHE A 70 6.64 15.62 17.41
N LYS A 71 7.43 16.64 17.05
CA LYS A 71 8.91 16.64 17.17
C LYS A 71 9.42 16.21 18.54
N GLN A 72 8.69 16.53 19.60
CA GLN A 72 9.07 16.18 20.98
C GLN A 72 9.09 14.68 21.26
N PHE A 73 8.38 13.88 20.44
CA PHE A 73 8.27 12.42 20.56
C PHE A 73 9.28 11.66 19.69
N TYR A 74 10.02 12.35 18.80
CA TYR A 74 11.01 11.71 17.94
C TYR A 74 12.20 11.11 18.70
N LYS A 75 12.45 11.60 19.92
CA LYS A 75 13.48 11.04 20.83
C LYS A 75 13.13 9.63 21.31
N ASP A 76 11.88 9.23 21.20
CA ASP A 76 11.38 7.93 21.65
C ASP A 76 11.35 6.91 20.48
N GLU A 77 11.81 7.29 19.29
CA GLU A 77 11.93 6.40 18.14
C GLU A 77 13.23 5.59 18.23
N GLU A 78 13.08 4.27 18.11
CA GLU A 78 14.19 3.31 18.19
C GLU A 78 14.28 2.52 16.90
N VAL A 79 15.51 2.15 16.52
CA VAL A 79 15.76 1.20 15.42
C VAL A 79 15.63 -0.21 15.96
N LEU A 80 14.65 -0.95 15.45
CA LEU A 80 14.32 -2.31 15.86
C LEU A 80 14.44 -3.25 14.66
N PRO A 81 15.62 -3.92 14.48
CA PRO A 81 15.83 -4.82 13.37
C PRO A 81 14.80 -5.96 13.33
N VAL A 82 14.33 -6.29 12.14
CA VAL A 82 13.30 -7.30 11.93
C VAL A 82 13.93 -8.67 11.74
N ARG A 83 13.53 -9.62 12.58
CA ARG A 83 13.91 -11.03 12.49
C ARG A 83 12.69 -11.87 12.18
N ILE A 84 12.85 -12.82 11.27
CA ILE A 84 11.80 -13.75 10.87
C ILE A 84 12.40 -15.15 10.80
N ASP A 85 11.77 -16.11 11.46
CA ASP A 85 12.06 -17.52 11.24
C ASP A 85 11.26 -18.02 10.04
N TRP A 86 11.89 -18.00 8.88
CA TRP A 86 11.27 -18.43 7.63
C TRP A 86 10.95 -19.91 7.59
N HIS A 87 11.66 -20.74 8.37
CA HIS A 87 11.36 -22.16 8.49
C HIS A 87 10.01 -22.36 9.20
N GLU A 88 9.78 -21.65 10.31
CA GLU A 88 8.49 -21.68 11.00
C GLU A 88 7.34 -21.23 10.09
N VAL A 89 7.54 -20.16 9.30
CA VAL A 89 6.54 -19.70 8.33
C VAL A 89 6.29 -20.75 7.25
N ALA A 90 7.33 -21.42 6.76
CA ALA A 90 7.22 -22.44 5.71
C ALA A 90 6.54 -23.72 6.19
N ASP A 91 6.85 -24.17 7.42
CA ASP A 91 6.35 -25.44 7.97
C ASP A 91 4.86 -25.40 8.33
N ASN A 92 4.28 -24.22 8.51
CA ASN A 92 2.86 -24.10 8.79
C ASN A 92 2.01 -24.42 7.56
N ALA A 93 1.02 -25.30 7.72
CA ALA A 93 0.04 -25.56 6.67
C ALA A 93 -1.04 -24.47 6.63
N GLY A 94 -1.49 -24.07 5.43
CA GLY A 94 -2.60 -23.15 5.26
C GLY A 94 -2.17 -21.75 4.80
N VAL A 95 -2.99 -20.75 5.17
CA VAL A 95 -2.79 -19.37 4.76
C VAL A 95 -2.24 -18.55 5.91
N SER A 96 -1.16 -17.81 5.66
CA SER A 96 -0.60 -16.91 6.66
C SER A 96 -0.16 -15.59 6.03
N ILE A 97 -0.07 -14.56 6.87
CA ILE A 97 0.42 -13.23 6.51
C ILE A 97 1.58 -12.88 7.44
N THR A 98 2.75 -12.65 6.88
CA THR A 98 3.93 -12.17 7.60
C THR A 98 4.12 -10.69 7.30
N PHE A 99 4.14 -9.85 8.34
CA PHE A 99 4.44 -8.43 8.22
C PHE A 99 5.96 -8.23 8.28
N ILE A 100 6.58 -7.97 7.15
CA ILE A 100 8.04 -7.87 7.06
C ILE A 100 8.47 -6.48 7.52
N THR A 101 8.20 -5.44 6.73
CA THR A 101 8.58 -4.06 7.04
C THR A 101 7.72 -3.10 6.22
N HIS A 102 7.47 -1.90 6.69
CA HIS A 102 6.68 -0.85 6.02
C HIS A 102 5.35 -1.37 5.43
N SER A 103 5.21 -1.41 4.09
CA SER A 103 4.07 -2.02 3.38
C SER A 103 4.40 -3.43 2.87
N THR A 104 5.60 -3.92 3.13
CA THR A 104 6.06 -5.22 2.67
C THR A 104 5.45 -6.32 3.51
N ILE A 105 4.58 -7.12 2.90
CA ILE A 105 4.00 -8.32 3.52
C ILE A 105 4.21 -9.52 2.63
N MET A 106 4.36 -10.69 3.26
CA MET A 106 4.34 -12.00 2.58
C MET A 106 3.03 -12.69 2.90
N ILE A 107 2.26 -13.05 1.89
CA ILE A 107 1.11 -13.94 2.00
C ILE A 107 1.57 -15.32 1.57
N LYS A 108 1.46 -16.30 2.47
CA LYS A 108 1.56 -17.71 2.14
C LYS A 108 0.15 -18.22 1.86
N ASP A 109 -0.05 -18.84 0.71
CA ASP A 109 -1.27 -19.53 0.31
C ASP A 109 -0.90 -20.96 -0.06
N MET A 110 -0.96 -21.84 0.92
CA MET A 110 -0.44 -23.19 0.86
C MET A 110 1.07 -23.17 0.52
N ASP A 111 1.46 -23.71 -0.63
CA ASP A 111 2.85 -23.76 -1.12
C ASP A 111 3.22 -22.56 -2.01
N THR A 112 2.34 -21.57 -2.13
CA THR A 112 2.54 -20.37 -2.96
C THR A 112 2.75 -19.15 -2.11
N TYR A 113 3.77 -18.36 -2.42
CA TYR A 113 4.09 -17.13 -1.72
C TYR A 113 3.83 -15.92 -2.61
N ILE A 114 3.17 -14.90 -2.05
CA ILE A 114 2.85 -13.63 -2.71
C ILE A 114 3.49 -12.51 -1.87
N LEU A 115 4.42 -11.80 -2.46
CA LEU A 115 5.11 -10.67 -1.82
C LEU A 115 4.50 -9.35 -2.30
N VAL A 116 4.14 -8.46 -1.39
CA VAL A 116 3.50 -7.18 -1.71
C VAL A 116 4.46 -6.04 -1.39
N ASP A 117 4.58 -5.10 -2.32
CA ASP A 117 5.35 -3.86 -2.20
C ASP A 117 6.72 -4.04 -1.53
N PRO A 118 7.62 -4.90 -2.08
CA PRO A 118 8.89 -5.20 -1.41
C PRO A 118 9.84 -4.00 -1.38
N VAL A 119 10.19 -3.55 -0.16
CA VAL A 119 11.23 -2.56 0.15
C VAL A 119 12.14 -3.11 1.23
N LEU A 120 13.09 -3.96 0.83
CA LEU A 120 13.93 -4.74 1.74
C LEU A 120 15.29 -4.11 2.04
N PHE A 121 15.67 -3.08 1.30
CA PHE A 121 16.99 -2.44 1.41
C PHE A 121 16.90 -1.00 1.94
N GLY A 122 15.77 -0.64 2.55
CA GLY A 122 15.52 0.74 3.00
C GLY A 122 15.35 1.74 1.85
N LEU A 123 15.17 2.99 2.18
CA LEU A 123 15.06 4.09 1.22
C LEU A 123 16.42 4.81 1.05
N PHE A 124 16.38 5.96 0.36
CA PHE A 124 17.57 6.80 0.15
C PHE A 124 17.79 7.76 1.34
N TRP A 125 19.04 8.16 1.52
CA TRP A 125 19.39 9.18 2.51
C TRP A 125 18.63 10.51 2.24
N PRO A 126 18.10 11.20 3.26
CA PRO A 126 18.30 10.99 4.70
C PRO A 126 17.14 10.27 5.43
N ILE A 127 16.36 9.42 4.77
CA ILE A 127 15.26 8.71 5.40
C ILE A 127 15.83 7.56 6.25
N THR A 128 15.58 7.60 7.57
CA THR A 128 15.96 6.53 8.49
C THR A 128 15.06 5.33 8.31
N ASP A 129 15.66 4.15 8.24
CA ASP A 129 14.98 2.87 8.36
C ASP A 129 14.99 2.46 9.84
N PHE A 130 13.81 2.44 10.46
CA PHE A 130 13.64 2.07 11.87
C PHE A 130 13.43 0.57 12.07
N THR A 131 13.16 -0.17 10.99
CA THR A 131 12.95 -1.63 11.03
C THR A 131 13.73 -2.32 9.92
N PRO A 132 15.07 -2.14 9.87
CA PRO A 132 15.90 -2.83 8.88
C PRO A 132 15.79 -4.34 9.05
N ILE A 133 15.81 -5.09 7.95
CA ILE A 133 15.79 -6.55 8.02
C ILE A 133 17.09 -7.08 8.64
N ASP A 134 16.96 -8.08 9.54
CA ASP A 134 18.06 -8.77 10.22
C ASP A 134 17.88 -10.29 10.04
N PHE A 135 17.71 -10.69 8.78
CA PHE A 135 17.67 -12.07 8.31
C PHE A 135 18.26 -12.15 6.90
N ASP A 136 18.77 -13.31 6.53
CA ASP A 136 19.29 -13.53 5.18
C ASP A 136 18.15 -13.68 4.18
N LEU A 137 18.20 -12.93 3.08
CA LEU A 137 17.18 -12.99 2.02
C LEU A 137 17.14 -14.36 1.33
N GLU A 138 18.22 -15.13 1.43
CA GLU A 138 18.29 -16.51 0.90
C GLU A 138 17.40 -17.47 1.69
N ASP A 139 17.14 -17.19 2.96
CA ASP A 139 16.23 -17.98 3.81
C ASP A 139 14.75 -17.66 3.53
N MET A 140 14.48 -16.53 2.90
CA MET A 140 13.12 -16.10 2.57
C MET A 140 12.54 -17.01 1.46
N PRO A 141 11.34 -17.55 1.65
CA PRO A 141 10.66 -18.31 0.60
C PRO A 141 10.55 -17.50 -0.69
N LYS A 142 10.86 -18.13 -1.81
CA LYS A 142 10.79 -17.46 -3.12
C LYS A 142 9.35 -17.17 -3.49
N PRO A 143 8.98 -15.88 -3.70
CA PRO A 143 7.62 -15.55 -4.09
C PRO A 143 7.34 -16.03 -5.52
N ALA A 144 6.17 -16.64 -5.72
CA ALA A 144 5.65 -16.92 -7.05
C ALA A 144 5.07 -15.63 -7.69
N TYR A 145 4.57 -14.73 -6.85
CA TYR A 145 4.00 -13.46 -7.28
C TYR A 145 4.58 -12.29 -6.47
N ILE A 146 4.85 -11.18 -7.16
CA ILE A 146 5.14 -9.89 -6.53
C ILE A 146 4.05 -8.91 -6.98
N LEU A 147 3.35 -8.33 -6.00
CA LEU A 147 2.34 -7.31 -6.24
C LEU A 147 2.96 -5.94 -5.97
N VAL A 148 2.74 -5.00 -6.89
CA VAL A 148 3.13 -3.59 -6.73
C VAL A 148 1.86 -2.76 -6.75
N THR A 149 1.54 -2.07 -5.66
CA THR A 149 0.30 -1.27 -5.57
C THR A 149 0.38 0.04 -6.35
N HIS A 150 1.53 0.69 -6.31
CA HIS A 150 1.80 1.95 -7.02
C HIS A 150 3.30 2.28 -7.07
N GLY A 151 3.66 3.38 -7.74
CA GLY A 151 5.04 3.69 -8.08
C GLY A 151 5.80 4.59 -7.12
N HIS A 152 5.32 4.92 -5.92
CA HIS A 152 6.10 5.65 -4.95
C HIS A 152 7.33 4.86 -4.51
N TYR A 153 8.39 5.56 -4.04
CA TYR A 153 9.69 4.93 -3.76
C TYR A 153 9.65 3.93 -2.60
N ASP A 154 8.73 4.11 -1.67
CA ASP A 154 8.50 3.28 -0.50
C ASP A 154 7.56 2.09 -0.75
N HIS A 155 7.16 1.87 -2.02
CA HIS A 155 6.38 0.72 -2.49
C HIS A 155 7.03 -0.01 -3.65
N LEU A 156 7.71 0.72 -4.52
CA LEU A 156 8.40 0.18 -5.68
C LEU A 156 9.91 0.43 -5.53
N ASP A 157 10.61 -0.44 -4.81
CA ASP A 157 12.07 -0.42 -4.70
C ASP A 157 12.70 -1.32 -5.77
N LYS A 158 13.40 -0.71 -6.73
CA LYS A 158 14.06 -1.43 -7.82
C LYS A 158 15.07 -2.48 -7.34
N ARG A 159 15.72 -2.27 -6.19
CA ARG A 159 16.71 -3.21 -5.65
C ARG A 159 16.01 -4.48 -5.17
N SER A 160 14.92 -4.32 -4.42
CA SER A 160 14.10 -5.42 -3.93
C SER A 160 13.46 -6.20 -5.08
N LEU A 161 12.88 -5.49 -6.06
CA LEU A 161 12.30 -6.13 -7.24
C LEU A 161 13.35 -6.92 -8.02
N LYS A 162 14.53 -6.34 -8.27
CA LYS A 162 15.61 -7.01 -9.00
C LYS A 162 16.07 -8.31 -8.34
N TYR A 163 16.01 -8.39 -7.01
CA TYR A 163 16.41 -9.60 -6.28
C TYR A 163 15.57 -10.81 -6.64
N PHE A 164 14.29 -10.62 -7.01
CA PHE A 164 13.35 -11.67 -7.36
C PHE A 164 13.03 -11.76 -8.86
N ALA A 165 13.79 -11.06 -9.71
CA ALA A 165 13.47 -10.90 -11.14
C ALA A 165 13.30 -12.22 -11.90
N ASP A 166 14.11 -13.23 -11.56
CA ASP A 166 14.14 -14.53 -12.23
C ASP A 166 13.13 -15.54 -11.65
N THR A 167 12.47 -15.24 -10.54
CA THR A 167 11.68 -16.23 -9.81
C THR A 167 10.20 -15.92 -9.75
N ALA A 168 9.80 -14.65 -9.82
CA ALA A 168 8.43 -14.22 -9.60
C ALA A 168 7.73 -13.71 -10.87
N ARG A 169 6.41 -13.88 -10.91
CA ARG A 169 5.54 -13.08 -11.78
C ARG A 169 5.22 -11.77 -11.09
N TYR A 170 5.46 -10.67 -11.77
CA TYR A 170 5.12 -9.34 -11.31
C TYR A 170 3.71 -8.98 -11.75
N ILE A 171 2.88 -8.56 -10.80
CA ILE A 171 1.52 -8.06 -11.05
C ILE A 171 1.46 -6.63 -10.55
N SER A 172 1.14 -5.71 -11.44
CA SER A 172 1.08 -4.27 -11.16
C SER A 172 -0.15 -3.65 -11.81
N PRO A 173 -0.53 -2.44 -11.41
CA PRO A 173 -1.40 -1.62 -12.23
C PRO A 173 -0.75 -1.31 -13.59
N LEU A 174 -1.50 -0.69 -14.52
CA LEU A 174 -1.01 -0.27 -15.84
C LEU A 174 0.14 0.75 -15.74
N GLY A 175 1.11 0.68 -16.64
CA GLY A 175 2.17 1.67 -16.84
C GLY A 175 3.47 1.39 -16.08
N TYR A 176 3.68 0.16 -15.58
CA TYR A 176 4.93 -0.23 -14.89
C TYR A 176 5.80 -1.18 -15.70
N ARG A 177 5.38 -1.61 -16.87
CA ARG A 177 6.10 -2.60 -17.69
C ARG A 177 7.56 -2.23 -17.89
N ASP A 178 7.85 -1.03 -18.38
CA ASP A 178 9.22 -0.60 -18.68
C ASP A 178 10.13 -0.65 -17.43
N ILE A 179 9.61 -0.22 -16.27
CA ILE A 179 10.39 -0.24 -15.03
C ILE A 179 10.59 -1.67 -14.48
N LEU A 180 9.64 -2.56 -14.71
CA LEU A 180 9.74 -3.97 -14.33
C LEU A 180 10.68 -4.73 -15.28
N GLU A 181 10.65 -4.45 -16.57
CA GLU A 181 11.62 -4.99 -17.53
C GLU A 181 13.05 -4.50 -17.23
N ASP A 182 13.22 -3.22 -16.87
CA ASP A 182 14.51 -2.63 -16.48
C ASP A 182 15.14 -3.31 -15.23
N VAL A 183 14.32 -3.84 -14.31
CA VAL A 183 14.84 -4.64 -13.18
C VAL A 183 15.06 -6.11 -13.53
N GLY A 184 14.73 -6.53 -14.73
CA GLY A 184 14.97 -7.88 -15.25
C GLY A 184 13.79 -8.83 -15.08
N ALA A 185 12.58 -8.36 -14.75
CA ALA A 185 11.40 -9.19 -14.59
C ALA A 185 11.05 -9.94 -15.88
N GLN A 186 10.97 -11.28 -15.83
CA GLN A 186 10.70 -12.13 -17.00
C GLN A 186 9.19 -12.33 -17.23
N SER A 187 8.37 -12.19 -16.22
CA SER A 187 6.92 -12.40 -16.28
C SER A 187 6.19 -11.23 -15.65
N ILE A 188 5.48 -10.46 -16.48
CA ILE A 188 4.80 -9.21 -16.06
C ILE A 188 3.34 -9.30 -16.50
N THR A 189 2.44 -9.02 -15.55
CA THR A 189 1.01 -8.85 -15.78
C THR A 189 0.62 -7.47 -15.28
N GLU A 190 0.12 -6.63 -16.17
CA GLU A 190 -0.45 -5.34 -15.80
C GLU A 190 -1.98 -5.43 -15.79
N LEU A 191 -2.60 -4.88 -14.76
CA LEU A 191 -4.03 -4.90 -14.53
C LEU A 191 -4.59 -3.47 -14.54
N ASP A 192 -5.77 -3.32 -15.13
CA ASP A 192 -6.61 -2.16 -14.90
C ASP A 192 -7.58 -2.42 -13.74
N TRP A 193 -8.30 -1.41 -13.25
CA TRP A 193 -9.28 -1.59 -12.18
C TRP A 193 -10.34 -2.61 -12.54
N PHE A 194 -10.56 -3.58 -11.64
CA PHE A 194 -11.40 -4.78 -11.77
C PHE A 194 -10.88 -5.85 -12.74
N ASP A 195 -9.70 -5.66 -13.34
CA ASP A 195 -9.02 -6.77 -13.99
C ASP A 195 -8.44 -7.73 -12.95
N SER A 196 -8.32 -9.00 -13.31
CA SER A 196 -7.77 -10.01 -12.42
C SER A 196 -6.80 -10.95 -13.13
N HIS A 197 -5.79 -11.40 -12.38
CA HIS A 197 -4.96 -12.54 -12.72
C HIS A 197 -5.48 -13.79 -11.98
N ARG A 198 -5.66 -14.90 -12.69
CA ARG A 198 -6.14 -16.15 -12.12
C ARG A 198 -5.12 -17.28 -12.32
N ASP A 199 -4.94 -18.06 -11.26
CA ASP A 199 -4.11 -19.26 -11.24
C ASP A 199 -4.81 -20.36 -10.41
N GLY A 200 -5.41 -21.32 -11.11
CA GLY A 200 -6.30 -22.29 -10.49
C GLY A 200 -7.50 -21.62 -9.82
N SER A 201 -7.65 -21.87 -8.53
CA SER A 201 -8.69 -21.23 -7.70
C SER A 201 -8.26 -19.88 -7.10
N ARG A 202 -6.97 -19.51 -7.21
CA ARG A 202 -6.46 -18.21 -6.76
C ARG A 202 -6.83 -17.11 -7.74
N GLU A 203 -7.23 -15.97 -7.20
CA GLU A 203 -7.50 -14.76 -7.99
C GLU A 203 -6.85 -13.54 -7.32
N ILE A 204 -6.15 -12.75 -8.11
CA ILE A 204 -5.55 -11.47 -7.71
C ILE A 204 -6.20 -10.40 -8.57
N MET A 205 -7.03 -9.56 -7.98
CA MET A 205 -7.78 -8.50 -8.66
C MET A 205 -7.24 -7.14 -8.23
N LEU A 206 -7.12 -6.22 -9.19
CA LEU A 206 -6.84 -4.82 -8.90
C LEU A 206 -8.15 -4.06 -8.68
N LEU A 207 -8.24 -3.33 -7.57
CA LEU A 207 -9.40 -2.50 -7.24
C LEU A 207 -9.02 -1.02 -7.18
N PRO A 208 -10.00 -0.10 -7.40
CA PRO A 208 -9.79 1.33 -7.22
C PRO A 208 -9.40 1.69 -5.79
N CYS A 209 -8.53 2.69 -5.63
CA CYS A 209 -8.30 3.38 -4.36
C CYS A 209 -8.09 4.88 -4.57
N ASN A 210 -8.20 5.65 -3.49
CA ASN A 210 -8.09 7.09 -3.54
C ASN A 210 -6.64 7.53 -3.29
N HIS A 211 -5.81 7.40 -4.31
CA HIS A 211 -4.39 7.76 -4.26
C HIS A 211 -3.92 8.43 -5.57
N TRP A 212 -2.63 8.49 -5.76
CA TRP A 212 -1.92 8.99 -6.93
C TRP A 212 -0.54 8.33 -7.01
N THR A 213 0.20 8.55 -8.09
CA THR A 213 1.56 8.03 -8.20
C THR A 213 2.48 9.01 -8.91
N MET A 214 3.76 9.01 -8.55
CA MET A 214 4.80 9.72 -9.26
C MET A 214 6.15 9.03 -9.05
N ARG A 215 6.78 8.64 -10.15
CA ARG A 215 8.12 8.04 -10.10
C ARG A 215 9.20 8.98 -10.62
N ASN A 216 8.90 9.74 -11.64
CA ASN A 216 9.83 10.69 -12.25
C ASN A 216 9.26 12.11 -12.17
N PRO A 217 9.85 13.01 -11.34
CA PRO A 217 9.34 14.37 -11.18
C PRO A 217 9.41 15.20 -12.49
N ILE A 218 10.31 14.85 -13.42
CA ILE A 218 10.44 15.56 -14.71
C ILE A 218 9.24 15.22 -15.61
N VAL A 219 8.81 13.97 -15.61
CA VAL A 219 7.65 13.50 -16.38
C VAL A 219 6.35 13.93 -15.71
N GLY A 220 6.35 14.00 -14.37
CA GLY A 220 5.21 14.41 -13.56
C GLY A 220 4.36 13.24 -13.04
N PRO A 221 3.23 13.54 -12.37
CA PRO A 221 2.42 12.54 -11.72
C PRO A 221 1.56 11.73 -12.68
N ASN A 222 1.11 10.57 -12.20
CA ASN A 222 0.04 9.75 -12.76
C ASN A 222 0.31 9.24 -14.20
N THR A 223 1.57 8.97 -14.52
CA THR A 223 1.94 8.29 -15.78
C THR A 223 1.74 6.77 -15.70
N ALA A 224 1.47 6.26 -14.51
CA ALA A 224 1.06 4.89 -14.26
C ALA A 224 -0.18 4.90 -13.35
N LEU A 225 -0.92 3.81 -13.34
CA LEU A 225 -2.09 3.62 -12.50
C LEU A 225 -1.67 3.22 -11.08
N TRP A 226 -2.59 3.24 -10.13
CA TRP A 226 -2.46 2.76 -8.76
C TRP A 226 -3.71 1.98 -8.37
N GLY A 227 -3.62 1.19 -7.31
CA GLY A 227 -4.79 0.46 -6.84
C GLY A 227 -4.57 -0.29 -5.54
N SER A 228 -5.66 -0.81 -5.03
CA SER A 228 -5.71 -1.83 -3.99
C SER A 228 -5.71 -3.21 -4.62
N PHE A 229 -5.28 -4.25 -3.90
CA PHE A 229 -5.43 -5.62 -4.35
C PHE A 229 -6.48 -6.36 -3.53
N LEU A 230 -7.27 -7.18 -4.20
CA LEU A 230 -8.09 -8.22 -3.58
C LEU A 230 -7.49 -9.57 -3.96
N VAL A 231 -7.00 -10.31 -2.97
CA VAL A 231 -6.42 -11.63 -3.16
C VAL A 231 -7.40 -12.67 -2.62
N LYS A 232 -7.96 -13.48 -3.52
CA LYS A 232 -8.69 -14.69 -3.15
C LYS A 232 -7.71 -15.86 -3.19
N THR A 233 -7.49 -16.48 -2.04
CA THR A 233 -6.56 -17.60 -1.90
C THR A 233 -7.12 -18.89 -2.49
N SER A 234 -6.26 -19.89 -2.68
CA SER A 234 -6.66 -21.21 -3.16
C SER A 234 -7.61 -21.92 -2.20
N THR A 235 -7.58 -21.58 -0.93
CA THR A 235 -8.45 -22.10 0.14
C THR A 235 -9.73 -21.30 0.35
N GLY A 236 -9.94 -20.22 -0.41
CA GLY A 236 -11.16 -19.42 -0.40
C GLY A 236 -11.15 -18.20 0.51
N HIS A 237 -10.07 -17.92 1.26
CA HIS A 237 -9.95 -16.67 2.00
C HIS A 237 -9.85 -15.47 1.04
N THR A 238 -10.48 -14.38 1.43
CA THR A 238 -10.43 -13.10 0.69
C THR A 238 -9.68 -12.05 1.50
N ILE A 239 -8.56 -11.57 0.98
CA ILE A 239 -7.69 -10.60 1.62
C ILE A 239 -7.73 -9.31 0.80
N TYR A 240 -8.17 -8.22 1.42
CA TYR A 240 -8.11 -6.87 0.84
C TYR A 240 -6.83 -6.17 1.29
N ILE A 241 -6.06 -5.61 0.36
CA ILE A 241 -4.81 -4.89 0.60
C ILE A 241 -4.98 -3.49 0.03
N SER A 242 -5.10 -2.49 0.89
CA SER A 242 -5.46 -1.14 0.46
C SER A 242 -4.42 -0.49 -0.47
N GLY A 243 -3.11 -0.85 -0.34
CA GLY A 243 -2.06 0.05 -0.76
C GLY A 243 -2.20 1.40 -0.06
N ASP A 244 -1.53 2.43 -0.56
CA ASP A 244 -1.78 3.77 -0.06
C ASP A 244 -3.13 4.30 -0.56
N THR A 245 -3.89 4.85 0.35
CA THR A 245 -5.20 5.44 0.04
C THR A 245 -5.57 6.51 1.04
N ALA A 246 -6.24 7.56 0.59
CA ALA A 246 -7.08 8.36 1.46
C ALA A 246 -8.44 7.67 1.64
N TYR A 247 -9.18 8.08 2.67
CA TYR A 247 -10.58 7.67 2.77
C TYR A 247 -11.36 8.20 1.55
N PHE A 248 -12.23 7.36 1.00
CA PHE A 248 -13.23 7.71 -0.01
C PHE A 248 -14.53 6.94 0.28
N ASP A 249 -15.65 7.46 -0.16
CA ASP A 249 -16.99 6.99 0.19
C ASP A 249 -17.43 5.71 -0.54
N ARG A 250 -16.50 4.98 -1.15
CA ARG A 250 -16.75 3.78 -1.97
C ARG A 250 -16.33 2.47 -1.32
N PHE A 251 -15.75 2.49 -0.13
CA PHE A 251 -15.43 1.26 0.60
C PHE A 251 -16.66 0.38 0.82
N SER A 252 -17.83 0.99 1.03
CA SER A 252 -19.10 0.26 1.17
C SER A 252 -19.54 -0.48 -0.09
N GLU A 253 -19.13 -0.03 -1.29
CA GLU A 253 -19.40 -0.76 -2.54
C GLU A 253 -18.55 -2.03 -2.60
N ILE A 254 -17.27 -1.93 -2.28
CA ILE A 254 -16.34 -3.07 -2.19
C ILE A 254 -16.86 -4.08 -1.16
N GLY A 255 -17.26 -3.61 0.04
CA GLY A 255 -17.77 -4.49 1.11
C GLY A 255 -19.15 -5.09 0.86
N ARG A 256 -19.92 -4.59 -0.13
CA ARG A 256 -21.15 -5.23 -0.61
C ARG A 256 -20.88 -6.30 -1.65
N GLU A 257 -19.80 -6.14 -2.42
CA GLU A 257 -19.47 -7.03 -3.51
C GLU A 257 -18.64 -8.23 -3.08
N PHE A 258 -17.75 -8.04 -2.08
CA PHE A 258 -16.80 -9.05 -1.66
C PHE A 258 -16.94 -9.39 -0.17
N ASP A 259 -16.92 -10.68 0.17
CA ASP A 259 -16.87 -11.16 1.56
C ASP A 259 -15.39 -11.22 2.00
N ILE A 260 -14.94 -10.20 2.76
CA ILE A 260 -13.53 -9.97 3.08
C ILE A 260 -13.20 -10.55 4.46
N ASP A 261 -12.29 -11.54 4.51
CA ASP A 261 -11.83 -12.14 5.77
C ASP A 261 -10.84 -11.22 6.49
N LEU A 262 -9.91 -10.61 5.74
CA LEU A 262 -8.88 -9.73 6.27
C LEU A 262 -8.75 -8.48 5.42
N ALA A 263 -8.87 -7.31 6.02
CA ALA A 263 -8.50 -6.04 5.42
C ALA A 263 -7.13 -5.60 5.97
N ILE A 264 -6.19 -5.35 5.06
CA ILE A 264 -4.85 -4.83 5.37
C ILE A 264 -4.80 -3.38 4.90
N PHE A 265 -4.67 -2.43 5.83
CA PHE A 265 -4.59 -1.01 5.53
C PHE A 265 -3.19 -0.45 5.74
N ASN A 266 -2.74 0.36 4.80
CA ASN A 266 -1.55 1.18 4.94
C ASN A 266 -1.89 2.39 5.83
N LEU A 267 -1.47 2.35 7.09
CA LEU A 267 -1.72 3.38 8.08
C LEU A 267 -0.41 4.04 8.52
N GLY A 268 -0.07 5.13 7.88
CA GLY A 268 1.11 5.95 8.12
C GLY A 268 1.12 7.17 7.23
N ALA A 269 2.02 8.09 7.47
CA ALA A 269 2.15 9.34 6.72
C ALA A 269 0.83 10.15 6.65
N TYR A 270 0.02 10.12 7.73
CA TYR A 270 -1.28 10.80 7.73
C TYR A 270 -1.24 12.21 8.33
N GLU A 271 -0.14 12.62 8.97
CA GLU A 271 0.04 13.98 9.50
C GLU A 271 1.08 14.80 8.69
N PRO A 272 0.88 16.10 8.58
CA PRO A 272 -0.26 16.88 9.08
C PRO A 272 -1.52 16.69 8.22
N ARG A 273 -2.68 16.50 8.84
CA ARG A 273 -3.94 16.19 8.13
C ARG A 273 -4.30 17.17 7.01
N TRP A 274 -4.03 18.49 7.21
CA TRP A 274 -4.32 19.49 6.15
C TRP A 274 -3.60 19.19 4.84
N PHE A 275 -2.44 18.54 4.90
CA PHE A 275 -1.62 18.15 3.75
C PHE A 275 -1.89 16.69 3.34
N MET A 276 -1.91 15.74 4.27
CA MET A 276 -1.92 14.31 3.99
C MET A 276 -3.31 13.71 3.72
N LYS A 277 -4.39 14.30 4.24
CA LYS A 277 -5.75 13.72 4.19
C LYS A 277 -6.29 13.37 2.81
N LYS A 278 -5.68 13.87 1.74
CA LYS A 278 -6.10 13.58 0.36
C LYS A 278 -5.39 12.36 -0.23
N SER A 279 -4.38 11.84 0.44
CA SER A 279 -3.54 10.75 -0.06
C SER A 279 -3.38 9.61 0.93
N HIS A 280 -3.51 9.89 2.23
CA HIS A 280 -3.30 8.92 3.30
C HIS A 280 -4.45 8.93 4.30
N ILE A 281 -4.86 7.74 4.72
CA ILE A 281 -5.96 7.49 5.65
C ILE A 281 -5.49 7.73 7.10
N SER A 282 -6.37 8.26 7.95
CA SER A 282 -6.11 8.40 9.40
C SER A 282 -6.63 7.18 10.17
N PRO A 283 -6.29 7.03 11.47
CA PRO A 283 -6.84 5.95 12.28
C PRO A 283 -8.37 5.93 12.30
N GLU A 284 -9.03 7.08 12.43
CA GLU A 284 -10.49 7.19 12.43
C GLU A 284 -11.09 6.85 11.07
N ASP A 285 -10.46 7.32 9.99
CA ASP A 285 -10.86 7.00 8.63
C ASP A 285 -10.64 5.51 8.33
N THR A 286 -9.58 4.89 8.89
CA THR A 286 -9.30 3.44 8.76
C THR A 286 -10.39 2.60 9.44
N LEU A 287 -10.80 2.96 10.66
CA LEU A 287 -11.94 2.32 11.32
C LEU A 287 -13.20 2.40 10.46
N ARG A 288 -13.51 3.59 9.95
CA ARG A 288 -14.68 3.82 9.09
C ARG A 288 -14.62 2.95 7.83
N ALA A 289 -13.50 2.97 7.11
CA ALA A 289 -13.30 2.16 5.91
C ALA A 289 -13.39 0.65 6.21
N PHE A 290 -12.80 0.19 7.31
CA PHE A 290 -12.91 -1.19 7.77
C PHE A 290 -14.36 -1.63 8.02
N GLN A 291 -15.16 -0.79 8.67
CA GLN A 291 -16.58 -1.06 8.91
C GLN A 291 -17.38 -1.08 7.60
N GLU A 292 -17.10 -0.15 6.67
CA GLU A 292 -17.74 -0.08 5.36
C GLU A 292 -17.36 -1.26 4.45
N LEU A 293 -16.11 -1.75 4.51
CA LEU A 293 -15.67 -2.99 3.86
C LEU A 293 -16.31 -4.24 4.45
N ARG A 294 -16.90 -4.17 5.66
CA ARG A 294 -17.44 -5.31 6.39
C ARG A 294 -16.44 -6.46 6.61
N ALA A 295 -15.15 -6.18 6.54
CA ALA A 295 -14.11 -7.19 6.68
C ALA A 295 -14.13 -7.81 8.09
N LYS A 296 -13.79 -9.09 8.23
CA LYS A 296 -13.85 -9.80 9.52
C LYS A 296 -12.75 -9.37 10.49
N LYS A 297 -11.54 -9.16 9.98
CA LYS A 297 -10.35 -8.71 10.74
C LYS A 297 -9.67 -7.53 10.04
N LEU A 298 -8.98 -6.71 10.83
CA LEU A 298 -8.17 -5.58 10.39
C LEU A 298 -6.71 -5.81 10.76
N LEU A 299 -5.81 -5.67 9.80
CA LEU A 299 -4.38 -5.53 10.02
C LEU A 299 -3.95 -4.16 9.49
N VAL A 300 -3.04 -3.48 10.18
CA VAL A 300 -2.44 -2.23 9.71
C VAL A 300 -0.93 -2.38 9.51
N VAL A 301 -0.46 -1.87 8.40
CA VAL A 301 0.95 -1.83 7.96
C VAL A 301 1.33 -0.39 7.60
N HIS A 302 2.47 -0.13 7.00
CA HIS A 302 2.97 1.20 6.61
C HIS A 302 3.38 2.10 7.79
N TRP A 303 3.57 1.53 8.95
CA TRP A 303 4.02 2.21 10.17
C TRP A 303 5.35 1.62 10.64
N GLY A 304 6.02 2.29 11.58
CA GLY A 304 7.19 1.75 12.26
C GLY A 304 8.52 1.82 11.49
N THR A 305 8.49 1.92 10.16
CA THR A 305 9.69 1.79 9.31
C THR A 305 10.26 3.13 8.84
N PHE A 306 9.47 3.90 8.12
CA PHE A 306 9.91 5.19 7.58
C PHE A 306 9.03 6.33 8.10
N ARG A 307 9.67 7.41 8.59
CA ARG A 307 8.93 8.61 8.98
C ARG A 307 8.70 9.50 7.76
N LEU A 308 7.59 9.29 7.07
CA LEU A 308 7.21 10.02 5.86
C LEU A 308 6.23 11.17 6.15
N GLY A 309 5.52 11.11 7.29
CA GLY A 309 4.67 12.18 7.83
C GLY A 309 5.32 12.98 8.95
N ASP A 310 4.50 13.70 9.70
CA ASP A 310 4.92 14.43 10.91
C ASP A 310 4.75 13.58 12.17
N GLU A 311 3.92 12.53 12.14
CA GLU A 311 3.75 11.61 13.27
C GLU A 311 4.98 10.71 13.46
N PRO A 312 5.33 10.36 14.72
CA PRO A 312 6.36 9.34 15.00
C PRO A 312 5.97 7.98 14.41
N VAL A 313 6.96 7.20 14.02
CA VAL A 313 6.74 5.92 13.32
C VAL A 313 5.89 4.91 14.09
N HIS A 314 5.90 4.97 15.43
CA HIS A 314 5.13 4.06 16.31
C HIS A 314 3.74 4.58 16.69
N PHE A 315 3.38 5.82 16.32
CA PHE A 315 2.07 6.40 16.68
C PHE A 315 0.90 5.74 15.96
N PRO A 316 0.98 5.36 14.67
CA PRO A 316 -0.16 4.82 13.96
C PRO A 316 -0.77 3.58 14.63
N ILE A 317 0.06 2.63 15.07
CA ILE A 317 -0.45 1.42 15.74
C ILE A 317 -1.07 1.73 17.11
N ALA A 318 -0.51 2.66 17.87
CA ALA A 318 -1.10 3.09 19.14
C ALA A 318 -2.43 3.81 18.94
N ALA A 319 -2.52 4.65 17.91
CA ALA A 319 -3.72 5.40 17.59
C ALA A 319 -4.86 4.49 17.11
N ILE A 320 -4.59 3.53 16.21
CA ILE A 320 -5.64 2.61 15.74
C ILE A 320 -6.13 1.69 16.87
N LYS A 321 -5.25 1.20 17.75
CA LYS A 321 -5.66 0.43 18.93
C LYS A 321 -6.67 1.20 19.77
N LYS A 322 -6.38 2.48 20.06
CA LYS A 322 -7.27 3.36 20.82
C LYS A 322 -8.63 3.55 20.11
N VAL A 323 -8.60 3.79 18.82
CA VAL A 323 -9.82 4.02 18.01
C VAL A 323 -10.68 2.75 17.96
N MET A 324 -10.06 1.57 17.77
CA MET A 324 -10.77 0.28 17.77
C MET A 324 -11.33 -0.06 19.15
N ASP A 325 -10.60 0.24 20.23
CA ASP A 325 -11.07 0.04 21.60
C ASP A 325 -12.30 0.89 21.92
N GLN A 326 -12.26 2.17 21.56
CA GLN A 326 -13.38 3.10 21.72
C GLN A 326 -14.63 2.66 20.94
N ALA A 327 -14.44 1.95 19.83
CA ALA A 327 -15.51 1.38 19.02
C ALA A 327 -16.00 0.00 19.50
N GLY A 328 -15.36 -0.61 20.52
CA GLY A 328 -15.67 -1.95 20.99
C GLY A 328 -15.29 -3.05 20.00
N LEU A 329 -14.26 -2.82 19.17
CA LEU A 329 -13.83 -3.70 18.08
C LEU A 329 -12.36 -4.17 18.23
N SER A 330 -11.80 -4.09 19.45
CA SER A 330 -10.41 -4.48 19.70
C SER A 330 -10.11 -5.94 19.31
N ASP A 331 -11.08 -6.84 19.46
CA ASP A 331 -10.97 -8.25 19.08
C ASP A 331 -10.87 -8.49 17.58
N ARG A 332 -11.21 -7.48 16.76
CA ARG A 332 -11.12 -7.52 15.30
C ARG A 332 -9.81 -6.94 14.76
N LEU A 333 -9.05 -6.24 15.59
CA LEU A 333 -7.72 -5.74 15.24
C LEU A 333 -6.67 -6.82 15.44
N VAL A 334 -5.91 -7.12 14.40
CA VAL A 334 -4.74 -8.00 14.48
C VAL A 334 -3.56 -7.18 14.97
N ASP A 335 -3.09 -7.46 16.18
CA ASP A 335 -1.90 -6.82 16.77
C ASP A 335 -0.63 -7.51 16.29
N LEU A 336 -0.24 -7.26 15.05
CA LEU A 336 0.95 -7.83 14.44
C LEU A 336 2.08 -6.81 14.39
N ARG A 337 3.27 -7.22 14.85
CA ARG A 337 4.50 -6.42 14.77
C ARG A 337 5.31 -6.84 13.54
N HIS A 338 6.28 -6.00 13.17
CA HIS A 338 7.28 -6.33 12.15
C HIS A 338 7.97 -7.66 12.49
N GLY A 339 8.11 -8.53 11.50
CA GLY A 339 8.63 -9.89 11.66
C GLY A 339 7.59 -10.90 12.16
N GLY A 340 6.41 -10.45 12.62
CA GLY A 340 5.34 -11.34 13.08
C GLY A 340 4.57 -11.98 11.93
N THR A 341 4.01 -13.15 12.21
CA THR A 341 3.15 -13.91 11.31
C THR A 341 1.81 -14.19 11.95
N MET A 342 0.73 -13.95 11.24
CA MET A 342 -0.62 -14.38 11.59
C MET A 342 -1.07 -15.50 10.66
N TYR A 343 -1.95 -16.35 11.17
CA TYR A 343 -2.53 -17.47 10.42
C TYR A 343 -4.03 -17.22 10.27
N LEU A 344 -4.58 -17.52 9.08
CA LEU A 344 -6.00 -17.52 8.85
C LEU A 344 -6.54 -18.94 9.11
N ASP A 345 -7.65 -19.02 9.88
CA ASP A 345 -8.32 -20.28 10.15
C ASP A 345 -8.84 -20.92 8.85
N GLU A 346 -8.99 -22.25 8.84
CA GLU A 346 -9.57 -22.94 7.69
C GLU A 346 -10.98 -22.41 7.37
N VAL A 347 -11.25 -22.14 6.09
CA VAL A 347 -12.60 -21.77 5.64
C VAL A 347 -13.51 -23.00 5.73
N PRO A 348 -14.60 -22.98 6.53
CA PRO A 348 -15.51 -24.11 6.62
C PRO A 348 -16.08 -24.50 5.24
N GLY A 349 -15.89 -25.74 4.82
CA GLY A 349 -16.50 -26.30 3.61
C GLY A 349 -15.62 -26.35 2.36
N THR A 350 -14.33 -26.06 2.43
CA THR A 350 -13.36 -26.17 1.33
C THR A 350 -12.57 -27.48 1.34
N ARG A 351 -13.24 -28.64 1.45
CA ARG A 351 -12.63 -29.96 1.25
C ARG A 351 -13.22 -30.63 0.02
#